data_089b4e1f5055840a123b7f218049432e
#
_entry.id   089b4e1f5055840a123b7f218049432e
#
_cell.length_a   1.000
_cell.length_b   1.000
_cell.length_c   1.000
_cell.angle_alpha   90.00
_cell.angle_beta   90.00
_cell.angle_gamma   90.00
#
_symmetry.space_group_name_H-M   'P 1'
#
loop_
_entity.id
_entity.type
_entity.pdbx_description
1 polymer ?
#
loop_
_entity_poly.entity_id
_entity_poly.type
_entity_poly.pdbx_seq_one_letter_code
_entity_poly.pdbx_strand_id
1 'polypeptide(L)'
;MNKEILQMIKIDYSNKKIRVETQNVSSILSLPLKLSVRSHVNKKEIWSSELNDWWWAEFPNNEMNDIIIYDSHQNVILERAWNVIDDGSDIYKSLYFYCKEIEKKGKRPKGVAIGTHDGLFGEWVPCILDNITEATLVEGSQNQFNDLKESYENLPNVRLINSVVTSDGKPVEFFEGGLGYTNSIVERVINNWEKEEINSNLRESISINDLLSSGVDWIHTDVEGYDCNLILGIDTEKLPNLIIFEYENLTSEENEILKNHLEELGFILNYKQVSCLAIRK
;
A
#
# COMPACT_ATOMS: atom_id res chain seq x y z
N MET A 1 9.40 -16.17 13.48
CA MET A 1 10.52 -15.27 13.16
C MET A 1 10.92 -14.56 14.45
N ASN A 2 12.22 -14.55 14.79
CA ASN A 2 12.71 -13.96 16.06
C ASN A 2 12.63 -12.43 15.97
N LYS A 3 11.93 -11.77 16.92
CA LYS A 3 11.79 -10.30 16.97
C LYS A 3 13.15 -9.57 17.03
N GLU A 4 14.15 -10.20 17.60
CA GLU A 4 15.50 -9.63 17.72
C GLU A 4 16.19 -9.51 16.35
N ILE A 5 15.99 -10.47 15.44
CA ILE A 5 16.53 -10.42 14.07
C ILE A 5 15.97 -9.25 13.30
N LEU A 6 14.67 -8.95 13.45
CA LEU A 6 14.01 -7.85 12.77
C LEU A 6 14.52 -6.46 13.21
N GLN A 7 15.09 -6.35 14.40
CA GLN A 7 15.67 -5.09 14.87
C GLN A 7 17.08 -4.86 14.32
N MET A 8 17.73 -5.91 13.84
CA MET A 8 19.11 -5.86 13.35
C MET A 8 19.22 -5.77 11.83
N ILE A 9 18.13 -6.04 11.12
CA ILE A 9 18.08 -5.97 9.65
C ILE A 9 17.02 -4.92 9.29
N LYS A 10 17.50 -3.81 8.73
CA LYS A 10 16.62 -2.75 8.20
C LYS A 10 16.55 -2.87 6.70
N ILE A 11 15.35 -2.77 6.16
CA ILE A 11 15.11 -2.71 4.73
C ILE A 11 14.39 -1.40 4.46
N ASP A 12 15.01 -0.53 3.68
CA ASP A 12 14.48 0.77 3.31
C ASP A 12 14.26 0.82 1.80
N TYR A 13 13.15 1.42 1.39
CA TYR A 13 12.74 1.55 -0.01
C TYR A 13 12.62 3.03 -0.33
N SER A 14 13.53 3.53 -1.12
CA SER A 14 13.51 4.93 -1.54
C SER A 14 14.03 5.09 -2.96
N ASN A 15 13.45 6.02 -3.71
CA ASN A 15 13.94 6.42 -5.03
C ASN A 15 14.19 5.25 -6.01
N LYS A 16 13.24 4.32 -6.13
CA LYS A 16 13.39 3.10 -6.96
C LYS A 16 14.62 2.27 -6.61
N LYS A 17 15.00 2.28 -5.33
CA LYS A 17 16.09 1.47 -4.78
C LYS A 17 15.66 0.81 -3.50
N ILE A 18 16.19 -0.37 -3.27
CA ILE A 18 16.06 -1.09 -2.01
C ILE A 18 17.41 -1.00 -1.31
N ARG A 19 17.39 -0.57 -0.07
CA ARG A 19 18.57 -0.54 0.80
C ARG A 19 18.37 -1.54 1.93
N VAL A 20 19.32 -2.44 2.10
CA VAL A 20 19.36 -3.40 3.21
C VAL A 20 20.54 -3.05 4.09
N GLU A 21 20.29 -2.89 5.37
CA GLU A 21 21.32 -2.65 6.39
C GLU A 21 21.29 -3.77 7.43
N THR A 22 22.48 -4.22 7.84
CA THR A 22 22.64 -5.14 8.98
C THR A 22 23.46 -4.47 10.08
N GLN A 23 23.10 -4.74 11.33
CA GLN A 23 23.80 -4.19 12.50
C GLN A 23 23.84 -5.24 13.63
N ASN A 24 25.06 -5.58 14.11
CA ASN A 24 25.29 -6.51 15.21
C ASN A 24 24.64 -7.90 15.02
N VAL A 25 24.53 -8.38 13.78
CA VAL A 25 23.83 -9.65 13.47
C VAL A 25 24.58 -10.86 14.00
N SER A 26 25.92 -10.76 14.10
CA SER A 26 26.80 -11.82 14.64
C SER A 26 26.50 -12.20 16.08
N SER A 27 25.80 -11.32 16.82
CA SER A 27 25.39 -11.62 18.21
C SER A 27 24.34 -12.73 18.30
N ILE A 28 23.61 -13.00 17.21
CA ILE A 28 22.50 -13.98 17.16
C ILE A 28 22.69 -15.01 16.05
N LEU A 29 23.29 -14.63 14.93
CA LEU A 29 23.39 -15.45 13.72
C LEU A 29 24.83 -15.71 13.31
N SER A 30 25.06 -16.89 12.76
CA SER A 30 26.36 -17.24 12.18
C SER A 30 26.57 -16.58 10.83
N LEU A 31 27.66 -15.84 10.67
CA LEU A 31 28.04 -15.18 9.42
C LEU A 31 28.84 -16.11 8.49
N PRO A 32 28.88 -15.82 7.20
CA PRO A 32 28.18 -14.77 6.49
C PRO A 32 26.71 -15.13 6.25
N LEU A 33 25.83 -14.10 6.25
CA LEU A 33 24.47 -14.27 5.75
C LEU A 33 24.48 -14.07 4.23
N LYS A 34 23.58 -14.72 3.52
CA LYS A 34 23.33 -14.48 2.10
C LYS A 34 22.06 -13.71 1.90
N LEU A 35 22.14 -12.55 1.27
CA LEU A 35 20.99 -11.83 0.75
C LEU A 35 20.74 -12.26 -0.70
N SER A 36 19.51 -12.63 -1.00
CA SER A 36 19.05 -12.92 -2.35
C SER A 36 17.83 -12.03 -2.65
N VAL A 37 17.87 -11.40 -3.80
CA VAL A 37 16.73 -10.65 -4.33
C VAL A 37 16.19 -11.41 -5.52
N ARG A 38 14.92 -11.77 -5.50
CA ARG A 38 14.27 -12.55 -6.55
C ARG A 38 13.09 -11.79 -7.11
N SER A 39 12.87 -11.90 -8.41
CA SER A 39 11.61 -11.44 -9.00
C SER A 39 10.43 -12.14 -8.31
N HIS A 40 9.46 -11.38 -7.83
CA HIS A 40 8.28 -11.95 -7.18
C HIS A 40 7.47 -12.82 -8.16
N VAL A 41 7.39 -12.40 -9.41
CA VAL A 41 6.56 -13.05 -10.45
C VAL A 41 7.13 -14.42 -10.87
N ASN A 42 8.42 -14.49 -11.20
CA ASN A 42 9.01 -15.70 -11.76
C ASN A 42 9.98 -16.43 -10.79
N LYS A 43 10.17 -15.88 -9.60
CA LYS A 43 11.04 -16.38 -8.53
C LYS A 43 12.53 -16.54 -8.93
N LYS A 44 12.93 -15.92 -10.04
CA LYS A 44 14.31 -15.93 -10.50
C LYS A 44 15.16 -15.00 -9.63
N GLU A 45 16.31 -15.48 -9.17
CA GLU A 45 17.31 -14.63 -8.50
C GLU A 45 17.85 -13.60 -9.50
N ILE A 46 17.68 -12.32 -9.17
CA ILE A 46 18.13 -11.18 -9.97
C ILE A 46 19.39 -10.55 -9.38
N TRP A 47 19.61 -10.73 -8.10
CA TRP A 47 20.80 -10.22 -7.41
C TRP A 47 21.03 -10.98 -6.11
N SER A 48 22.29 -11.16 -5.71
CA SER A 48 22.66 -11.72 -4.41
C SER A 48 23.99 -11.19 -3.91
N SER A 49 24.15 -11.14 -2.60
CA SER A 49 25.39 -10.75 -1.92
C SER A 49 25.52 -11.42 -0.57
N GLU A 50 26.74 -11.48 -0.06
CA GLU A 50 27.00 -11.85 1.33
C GLU A 50 26.86 -10.65 2.24
N LEU A 51 26.24 -10.83 3.40
CA LEU A 51 26.08 -9.83 4.44
C LEU A 51 27.04 -10.12 5.58
N ASN A 52 27.69 -9.08 6.05
CA ASN A 52 28.51 -9.09 7.25
C ASN A 52 27.84 -8.34 8.39
N ASP A 53 28.46 -8.26 9.53
CA ASP A 53 27.90 -7.71 10.77
C ASP A 53 27.47 -6.25 10.66
N TRP A 54 28.24 -5.46 9.90
CA TRP A 54 27.95 -4.08 9.55
C TRP A 54 28.05 -3.93 8.05
N TRP A 55 26.91 -3.97 7.39
CA TRP A 55 26.89 -3.99 5.95
C TRP A 55 25.65 -3.28 5.42
N TRP A 56 25.75 -2.68 4.26
CA TRP A 56 24.62 -2.15 3.53
C TRP A 56 24.80 -2.35 2.02
N ALA A 57 23.72 -2.53 1.31
CA ALA A 57 23.67 -2.50 -0.14
C ALA A 57 22.44 -1.77 -0.62
N GLU A 58 22.58 -1.17 -1.77
CA GLU A 58 21.50 -0.63 -2.56
C GLU A 58 21.44 -1.36 -3.89
N PHE A 59 20.25 -1.67 -4.36
CA PHE A 59 20.03 -2.25 -5.68
C PHE A 59 18.78 -1.63 -6.33
N PRO A 60 18.74 -1.58 -7.69
CA PRO A 60 17.60 -1.03 -8.40
C PRO A 60 16.34 -1.82 -8.08
N ASN A 61 15.25 -1.11 -7.88
CA ASN A 61 13.94 -1.67 -7.65
C ASN A 61 13.03 -1.33 -8.83
N ASN A 62 13.23 -2.04 -9.94
CA ASN A 62 12.48 -1.83 -11.19
C ASN A 62 11.35 -2.84 -11.35
N GLU A 63 11.25 -3.82 -10.44
CA GLU A 63 10.28 -4.92 -10.49
C GLU A 63 9.86 -5.27 -9.07
N MET A 64 8.74 -5.98 -8.93
CA MET A 64 8.39 -6.60 -7.65
C MET A 64 9.38 -7.70 -7.29
N ASN A 65 10.03 -7.57 -6.16
CA ASN A 65 11.10 -8.44 -5.73
C ASN A 65 10.83 -9.04 -4.35
N ASP A 66 11.15 -10.30 -4.17
CA ASP A 66 11.22 -10.92 -2.86
C ASP A 66 12.64 -10.74 -2.30
N ILE A 67 12.75 -10.31 -1.07
CA ILE A 67 14.00 -10.25 -0.32
C ILE A 67 14.08 -11.47 0.57
N ILE A 68 15.13 -12.27 0.38
CA ILE A 68 15.34 -13.50 1.13
C ILE A 68 16.73 -13.44 1.76
N ILE A 69 16.80 -13.63 3.06
CA ILE A 69 18.07 -13.72 3.79
C ILE A 69 18.23 -15.14 4.31
N TYR A 70 19.38 -15.72 4.03
CA TYR A 70 19.76 -17.06 4.45
C TYR A 70 20.87 -16.96 5.50
N ASP A 71 20.89 -17.93 6.44
CA ASP A 71 22.05 -18.16 7.29
C ASP A 71 23.18 -18.86 6.53
N SER A 72 24.32 -19.07 7.20
CA SER A 72 25.49 -19.79 6.65
C SER A 72 25.20 -21.24 6.26
N HIS A 73 24.07 -21.81 6.74
CA HIS A 73 23.63 -23.18 6.43
C HIS A 73 22.54 -23.21 5.36
N GLN A 74 22.29 -22.09 4.67
CA GLN A 74 21.25 -21.92 3.65
C GLN A 74 19.80 -22.05 4.18
N ASN A 75 19.57 -21.91 5.49
CA ASN A 75 18.22 -21.81 6.01
C ASN A 75 17.70 -20.40 5.81
N VAL A 76 16.43 -20.26 5.41
CA VAL A 76 15.76 -18.97 5.28
C VAL A 76 15.49 -18.40 6.67
N ILE A 77 16.13 -17.28 7.00
CA ILE A 77 15.93 -16.56 8.26
C ILE A 77 14.98 -15.37 8.12
N LEU A 78 14.90 -14.81 6.92
CA LEU A 78 13.96 -13.75 6.56
C LEU A 78 13.53 -13.94 5.10
N GLU A 79 12.24 -13.97 4.86
CA GLU A 79 11.65 -13.86 3.53
C GLU A 79 10.57 -12.80 3.59
N ARG A 80 10.71 -11.80 2.74
CA ARG A 80 9.72 -10.73 2.60
C ARG A 80 9.43 -10.50 1.14
N ALA A 81 8.16 -10.51 0.80
CA ALA A 81 7.72 -9.88 -0.43
C ALA A 81 8.10 -8.40 -0.36
N TRP A 82 8.55 -7.90 -1.44
CA TRP A 82 9.27 -6.66 -1.65
C TRP A 82 8.76 -5.42 -0.94
N ASN A 83 7.50 -5.24 -0.77
CA ASN A 83 6.91 -4.01 -0.23
C ASN A 83 6.22 -4.19 1.12
N VAL A 84 6.57 -5.22 1.86
CA VAL A 84 6.24 -5.27 3.28
C VAL A 84 7.24 -4.39 4.02
N ILE A 85 7.06 -3.10 3.94
CA ILE A 85 7.73 -2.16 4.83
C ILE A 85 7.21 -2.45 6.21
N ASP A 86 8.06 -3.00 7.07
CA ASP A 86 7.79 -3.08 8.49
C ASP A 86 8.25 -1.76 9.12
N ASP A 87 7.49 -0.71 8.87
CA ASP A 87 7.67 0.58 9.54
C ASP A 87 7.16 0.55 10.99
N GLY A 88 6.76 -0.66 11.45
CA GLY A 88 6.12 -0.86 12.74
C GLY A 88 4.63 -0.56 12.73
N SER A 89 4.02 -0.25 11.56
CA SER A 89 2.58 -0.03 11.51
C SER A 89 1.84 -1.35 11.64
N ASP A 90 0.98 -1.44 12.65
CA ASP A 90 0.11 -2.61 12.85
C ASP A 90 -0.98 -2.71 11.76
N ILE A 91 -1.15 -1.69 10.92
CA ILE A 91 -2.20 -1.61 9.88
C ILE A 91 -1.95 -2.65 8.78
N TYR A 92 -0.71 -2.78 8.28
CA TYR A 92 -0.35 -3.82 7.30
C TYR A 92 -0.70 -5.20 7.79
N LYS A 93 -0.32 -5.51 9.03
CA LYS A 93 -0.61 -6.79 9.65
C LYS A 93 -2.11 -6.99 9.83
N SER A 94 -2.82 -5.93 10.19
CA SER A 94 -4.26 -5.99 10.43
C SER A 94 -5.03 -6.35 9.16
N LEU A 95 -4.74 -5.71 8.02
CA LEU A 95 -5.37 -6.05 6.74
C LEU A 95 -4.99 -7.47 6.31
N TYR A 96 -3.71 -7.84 6.42
CA TYR A 96 -3.25 -9.18 6.06
C TYR A 96 -3.97 -10.27 6.89
N PHE A 97 -4.03 -10.11 8.20
CA PHE A 97 -4.72 -11.06 9.07
C PHE A 97 -6.22 -11.07 8.83
N TYR A 98 -6.84 -9.93 8.58
CA TYR A 98 -8.25 -9.83 8.21
C TYR A 98 -8.55 -10.65 6.94
N CYS A 99 -7.76 -10.49 5.89
CA CYS A 99 -7.87 -11.29 4.67
C CYS A 99 -7.66 -12.78 4.94
N LYS A 100 -6.67 -13.15 5.76
CA LYS A 100 -6.45 -14.55 6.15
C LYS A 100 -7.61 -15.16 6.93
N GLU A 101 -8.27 -14.41 7.78
CA GLU A 101 -9.47 -14.91 8.51
C GLU A 101 -10.66 -15.14 7.57
N ILE A 102 -10.83 -14.33 6.54
CA ILE A 102 -11.84 -14.56 5.49
C ILE A 102 -11.50 -15.82 4.68
N GLU A 103 -10.23 -15.96 4.29
CA GLU A 103 -9.74 -17.13 3.55
C GLU A 103 -9.95 -18.44 4.34
N LYS A 104 -9.67 -18.46 5.64
CA LYS A 104 -9.95 -19.62 6.52
C LYS A 104 -11.42 -20.03 6.55
N LYS A 105 -12.34 -19.10 6.28
CA LYS A 105 -13.77 -19.36 6.16
C LYS A 105 -14.17 -19.88 4.76
N GLY A 106 -13.20 -20.16 3.89
CA GLY A 106 -13.40 -20.65 2.53
C GLY A 106 -13.86 -19.60 1.54
N LYS A 107 -13.70 -18.32 1.85
CA LYS A 107 -13.97 -17.20 0.93
C LYS A 107 -12.67 -16.58 0.46
N ARG A 108 -12.66 -16.06 -0.76
CA ARG A 108 -11.58 -15.21 -1.24
C ARG A 108 -11.93 -13.76 -0.94
N PRO A 109 -11.13 -13.04 -0.12
CA PRO A 109 -11.36 -11.64 0.15
C PRO A 109 -11.33 -10.81 -1.12
N LYS A 110 -12.12 -9.75 -1.17
CA LYS A 110 -12.16 -8.78 -2.25
C LYS A 110 -11.90 -7.38 -1.72
N GLY A 111 -11.03 -6.65 -2.38
CA GLY A 111 -10.71 -5.30 -1.98
C GLY A 111 -10.61 -4.30 -3.12
N VAL A 112 -10.64 -3.05 -2.74
CA VAL A 112 -10.44 -1.91 -3.63
C VAL A 112 -9.40 -0.99 -3.00
N ALA A 113 -8.37 -0.64 -3.77
CA ALA A 113 -7.41 0.38 -3.38
C ALA A 113 -7.47 1.54 -4.38
N ILE A 114 -7.59 2.76 -3.87
CA ILE A 114 -7.76 4.00 -4.63
C ILE A 114 -6.62 4.96 -4.28
N GLY A 115 -6.00 5.58 -5.29
CA GLY A 115 -4.79 6.36 -5.13
C GLY A 115 -3.58 5.45 -4.94
N THR A 116 -3.46 4.46 -5.83
CA THR A 116 -2.45 3.41 -5.65
C THR A 116 -1.07 3.79 -6.14
N HIS A 117 -0.95 4.98 -6.75
CA HIS A 117 0.30 5.47 -7.31
C HIS A 117 0.96 4.43 -8.23
N ASP A 118 2.26 4.18 -8.10
CA ASP A 118 3.01 3.15 -8.83
C ASP A 118 2.84 1.73 -8.26
N GLY A 119 2.06 1.58 -7.20
CA GLY A 119 1.79 0.30 -6.54
C GLY A 119 2.94 -0.23 -5.67
N LEU A 120 3.97 0.57 -5.44
CA LEU A 120 5.13 0.14 -4.68
C LEU A 120 4.89 0.24 -3.16
N PHE A 121 3.94 1.07 -2.76
CA PHE A 121 3.61 1.32 -1.36
C PHE A 121 2.11 1.13 -1.15
N GLY A 122 1.72 0.58 -0.02
CA GLY A 122 0.33 0.40 0.36
C GLY A 122 0.13 -0.82 1.26
N GLU A 123 -0.74 -0.66 2.23
CA GLU A 123 -1.05 -1.69 3.22
C GLU A 123 -1.64 -2.97 2.59
N TRP A 124 -2.20 -2.84 1.40
CA TRP A 124 -2.82 -3.93 0.64
C TRP A 124 -1.83 -4.80 -0.14
N VAL A 125 -0.64 -4.31 -0.37
CA VAL A 125 0.33 -4.98 -1.24
C VAL A 125 0.65 -6.41 -0.80
N PRO A 126 0.95 -6.72 0.48
CA PRO A 126 1.23 -8.09 0.90
C PRO A 126 0.07 -9.05 0.62
N CYS A 127 -1.17 -8.56 0.74
CA CYS A 127 -2.36 -9.37 0.49
C CYS A 127 -2.47 -9.79 -0.98
N ILE A 128 -2.05 -8.90 -1.89
CA ILE A 128 -2.07 -9.16 -3.34
C ILE A 128 -0.93 -10.10 -3.73
N LEU A 129 0.28 -9.81 -3.28
CA LEU A 129 1.47 -10.56 -3.64
C LEU A 129 1.42 -12.01 -3.14
N ASP A 130 0.91 -12.22 -1.94
CA ASP A 130 0.67 -13.56 -1.40
C ASP A 130 -0.59 -14.22 -1.99
N ASN A 131 -1.25 -13.56 -2.94
CA ASN A 131 -2.43 -14.06 -3.66
C ASN A 131 -3.59 -14.46 -2.73
N ILE A 132 -3.72 -13.80 -1.57
CA ILE A 132 -4.78 -14.06 -0.60
C ILE A 132 -6.05 -13.24 -0.82
N THR A 133 -6.00 -12.21 -1.68
CA THR A 133 -7.14 -11.36 -2.02
C THR A 133 -7.27 -11.17 -3.53
N GLU A 134 -8.50 -10.91 -3.99
CA GLU A 134 -8.74 -10.25 -5.27
C GLU A 134 -8.80 -8.75 -5.02
N ALA A 135 -8.14 -7.95 -5.86
CA ALA A 135 -8.12 -6.51 -5.68
C ALA A 135 -8.37 -5.75 -6.98
N THR A 136 -9.08 -4.63 -6.85
CA THR A 136 -9.14 -3.60 -7.88
C THR A 136 -8.25 -2.44 -7.44
N LEU A 137 -7.26 -2.11 -8.26
CA LEU A 137 -6.34 -1.00 -8.03
C LEU A 137 -6.71 0.14 -8.97
N VAL A 138 -6.86 1.34 -8.41
CA VAL A 138 -7.31 2.52 -9.14
C VAL A 138 -6.32 3.65 -8.96
N GLU A 139 -5.85 4.19 -10.09
CA GLU A 139 -4.93 5.32 -10.12
C GLU A 139 -5.40 6.36 -11.14
N GLY A 140 -5.45 7.65 -10.70
CA GLY A 140 -5.92 8.79 -11.51
C GLY A 140 -4.88 9.30 -12.49
N SER A 141 -3.61 9.38 -12.09
CA SER A 141 -2.53 9.84 -12.95
C SER A 141 -2.16 8.78 -13.98
N GLN A 142 -2.10 9.19 -15.25
CA GLN A 142 -1.72 8.28 -16.35
C GLN A 142 -0.28 7.79 -16.21
N ASN A 143 0.62 8.64 -15.72
CA ASN A 143 2.03 8.28 -15.58
C ASN A 143 2.20 7.22 -14.48
N GLN A 144 1.60 7.45 -13.31
CA GLN A 144 1.65 6.52 -12.20
C GLN A 144 0.92 5.21 -12.52
N PHE A 145 -0.20 5.30 -13.24
CA PHE A 145 -0.90 4.12 -13.71
C PHE A 145 -0.08 3.25 -14.66
N ASN A 146 0.78 3.83 -15.50
CA ASN A 146 1.66 3.05 -16.35
C ASN A 146 2.67 2.23 -15.52
N ASP A 147 3.27 2.84 -14.49
CA ASP A 147 4.18 2.16 -13.57
C ASP A 147 3.43 1.07 -12.77
N LEU A 148 2.22 1.37 -12.29
CA LEU A 148 1.33 0.40 -11.63
C LEU A 148 1.01 -0.78 -12.55
N LYS A 149 0.74 -0.51 -13.81
CA LYS A 149 0.42 -1.54 -14.79
C LYS A 149 1.61 -2.48 -15.02
N GLU A 150 2.82 -1.95 -15.20
CA GLU A 150 4.03 -2.77 -15.33
C GLU A 150 4.19 -3.73 -14.15
N SER A 151 3.85 -3.26 -12.94
CA SER A 151 3.99 -4.04 -11.71
C SER A 151 2.94 -5.15 -11.56
N TYR A 152 1.68 -4.92 -11.99
CA TYR A 152 0.54 -5.76 -11.59
C TYR A 152 -0.24 -6.40 -12.75
N GLU A 153 -0.04 -6.03 -14.03
CA GLU A 153 -0.86 -6.51 -15.15
C GLU A 153 -0.84 -8.03 -15.34
N ASN A 154 0.22 -8.70 -14.88
CA ASN A 154 0.37 -10.14 -15.01
C ASN A 154 -0.17 -10.93 -13.80
N LEU A 155 -0.71 -10.26 -12.79
CA LEU A 155 -1.29 -10.92 -11.62
C LEU A 155 -2.77 -11.24 -11.85
N PRO A 156 -3.16 -12.52 -11.80
CA PRO A 156 -4.53 -12.93 -12.16
C PRO A 156 -5.59 -12.49 -11.13
N ASN A 157 -5.17 -12.08 -9.95
CA ASN A 157 -6.02 -11.61 -8.85
C ASN A 157 -6.14 -10.08 -8.80
N VAL A 158 -5.63 -9.36 -9.81
CA VAL A 158 -5.64 -7.90 -9.84
C VAL A 158 -6.41 -7.39 -11.06
N ARG A 159 -7.27 -6.41 -10.82
CA ARG A 159 -7.89 -5.58 -11.85
C ARG A 159 -7.35 -4.17 -11.75
N LEU A 160 -6.88 -3.60 -12.84
CA LEU A 160 -6.34 -2.24 -12.92
C LEU A 160 -7.33 -1.29 -13.58
N ILE A 161 -7.48 -0.08 -13.02
CA ILE A 161 -8.34 0.97 -13.56
C ILE A 161 -7.57 2.30 -13.52
N ASN A 162 -7.43 2.95 -14.67
CA ASN A 162 -6.94 4.32 -14.73
C ASN A 162 -8.14 5.28 -14.72
N SER A 163 -8.43 5.83 -13.58
CA SER A 163 -9.50 6.82 -13.40
C SER A 163 -9.35 7.58 -12.09
N VAL A 164 -9.87 8.78 -12.05
CA VAL A 164 -10.16 9.48 -10.81
C VAL A 164 -11.41 8.87 -10.18
N VAL A 165 -11.50 8.84 -8.86
CA VAL A 165 -12.68 8.37 -8.13
C VAL A 165 -13.25 9.52 -7.33
N THR A 166 -14.57 9.73 -7.47
CA THR A 166 -15.30 10.74 -6.71
C THR A 166 -16.52 10.13 -6.02
N SER A 167 -17.16 10.86 -5.14
CA SER A 167 -18.37 10.39 -4.46
C SER A 167 -19.56 10.22 -5.42
N ASP A 168 -19.63 11.02 -6.49
CA ASP A 168 -20.79 11.09 -7.40
C ASP A 168 -20.50 10.75 -8.88
N GLY A 169 -19.25 10.46 -9.22
CA GLY A 169 -18.82 10.08 -10.59
C GLY A 169 -18.86 11.23 -11.61
N LYS A 170 -18.92 12.48 -11.16
CA LYS A 170 -18.88 13.61 -12.09
C LYS A 170 -17.47 14.01 -12.46
N PRO A 171 -17.28 14.59 -13.66
CA PRO A 171 -15.99 15.14 -14.05
C PRO A 171 -15.46 16.14 -13.03
N VAL A 172 -14.19 16.08 -12.73
CA VAL A 172 -13.53 16.87 -11.70
C VAL A 172 -12.19 17.40 -12.21
N GLU A 173 -11.79 18.55 -11.71
CA GLU A 173 -10.45 19.07 -11.95
C GLU A 173 -9.43 18.25 -11.15
N PHE A 174 -8.46 17.68 -11.85
CA PHE A 174 -7.41 16.85 -11.28
C PHE A 174 -6.08 17.58 -11.41
N PHE A 175 -5.40 17.77 -10.31
CA PHE A 175 -4.14 18.49 -10.20
C PHE A 175 -2.99 17.50 -10.14
N GLU A 176 -2.01 17.68 -11.02
CA GLU A 176 -0.82 16.84 -11.10
C GLU A 176 0.42 17.69 -10.83
N GLY A 177 1.20 17.33 -9.81
CA GLY A 177 2.47 17.97 -9.46
C GLY A 177 3.67 17.40 -10.22
N GLY A 178 4.75 18.17 -10.30
CA GLY A 178 5.96 17.79 -11.04
C GLY A 178 6.64 16.53 -10.52
N LEU A 179 6.53 16.24 -9.21
CA LEU A 179 7.10 15.05 -8.58
C LEU A 179 6.18 13.83 -8.66
N GLY A 180 4.88 14.02 -8.96
CA GLY A 180 3.91 12.95 -9.15
C GLY A 180 3.47 12.23 -7.87
N TYR A 181 3.95 12.62 -6.70
CA TYR A 181 3.62 11.95 -5.42
C TYR A 181 2.34 12.50 -4.76
N THR A 182 1.92 13.70 -5.12
CA THR A 182 0.83 14.44 -4.46
C THR A 182 -0.28 14.81 -5.43
N ASN A 183 -0.59 13.95 -6.39
CA ASN A 183 -1.67 14.19 -7.34
C ASN A 183 -3.02 14.16 -6.61
N SER A 184 -3.85 15.19 -6.76
CA SER A 184 -5.10 15.34 -5.99
C SER A 184 -6.19 16.03 -6.79
N ILE A 185 -7.43 15.87 -6.36
CA ILE A 185 -8.55 16.73 -6.75
C ILE A 185 -8.78 17.87 -5.75
N VAL A 186 -7.95 17.94 -4.71
CA VAL A 186 -8.00 18.97 -3.67
C VAL A 186 -6.85 19.95 -3.84
N GLU A 187 -7.11 21.07 -4.50
CA GLU A 187 -6.09 22.07 -4.86
C GLU A 187 -5.24 22.53 -3.65
N ARG A 188 -5.86 22.66 -2.46
CA ARG A 188 -5.12 23.06 -1.25
C ARG A 188 -3.99 22.11 -0.87
N VAL A 189 -4.15 20.81 -1.14
CA VAL A 189 -3.17 19.79 -0.77
C VAL A 189 -1.96 19.92 -1.68
N ILE A 190 -2.17 19.93 -2.98
CA ILE A 190 -1.07 20.03 -3.93
C ILE A 190 -0.28 21.34 -3.76
N ASN A 191 -0.96 22.46 -3.49
CA ASN A 191 -0.31 23.75 -3.23
C ASN A 191 0.56 23.76 -1.96
N ASN A 192 0.30 22.87 -1.00
CA ASN A 192 1.14 22.74 0.20
C ASN A 192 2.43 21.97 -0.05
N TRP A 193 2.41 21.00 -0.94
CA TRP A 193 3.52 20.07 -1.18
C TRP A 193 4.37 20.49 -2.40
N GLU A 194 3.74 20.95 -3.47
CA GLU A 194 4.42 21.29 -4.71
C GLU A 194 4.88 22.74 -4.73
N LYS A 195 6.14 22.94 -5.09
CA LYS A 195 6.75 24.26 -5.33
C LYS A 195 6.97 24.55 -6.81
N GLU A 196 6.72 23.55 -7.65
CA GLU A 196 6.88 23.62 -9.10
C GLU A 196 5.53 23.89 -9.79
N GLU A 197 5.53 23.92 -11.11
CA GLU A 197 4.33 24.15 -11.89
C GLU A 197 3.32 23.02 -11.71
N ILE A 198 2.12 23.37 -11.23
CA ILE A 198 1.00 22.45 -11.07
C ILE A 198 0.21 22.47 -12.38
N ASN A 199 0.01 21.30 -12.96
CA ASN A 199 -0.87 21.13 -14.10
C ASN A 199 -2.25 20.68 -13.62
N SER A 200 -3.31 21.28 -14.15
CA SER A 200 -4.67 20.82 -13.89
C SER A 200 -5.39 20.47 -15.18
N ASN A 201 -6.19 19.41 -15.12
CA ASN A 201 -6.98 18.94 -16.23
C ASN A 201 -8.34 18.45 -15.73
N LEU A 202 -9.40 18.74 -16.52
CA LEU A 202 -10.69 18.13 -16.28
C LEU A 202 -10.61 16.64 -16.62
N ARG A 203 -10.93 15.78 -15.66
CA ARG A 203 -10.91 14.32 -15.80
C ARG A 203 -12.30 13.74 -15.58
N GLU A 204 -12.66 12.76 -16.41
CA GLU A 204 -13.80 11.89 -16.12
C GLU A 204 -13.49 11.09 -14.84
N SER A 205 -14.51 10.86 -14.02
CA SER A 205 -14.38 10.09 -12.79
C SER A 205 -15.33 8.91 -12.74
N ILE A 206 -15.03 7.97 -11.86
CA ILE A 206 -15.92 6.86 -11.51
C ILE A 206 -16.49 7.14 -10.13
N SER A 207 -17.79 6.91 -9.95
CA SER A 207 -18.39 6.97 -8.61
C SER A 207 -17.82 5.87 -7.72
N ILE A 208 -17.52 6.20 -6.47
CA ILE A 208 -17.11 5.21 -5.47
C ILE A 208 -18.13 4.07 -5.36
N ASN A 209 -19.44 4.40 -5.48
CA ASN A 209 -20.50 3.42 -5.39
C ASN A 209 -20.60 2.49 -6.61
N ASP A 210 -20.14 2.93 -7.78
CA ASP A 210 -20.04 2.06 -8.96
C ASP A 210 -18.82 1.13 -8.87
N LEU A 211 -17.78 1.59 -8.18
CA LEU A 211 -16.56 0.83 -7.96
C LEU A 211 -16.77 -0.28 -6.89
N LEU A 212 -17.53 0.04 -5.84
CA LEU A 212 -17.84 -0.90 -4.76
C LEU A 212 -19.00 -1.81 -5.15
N SER A 213 -18.70 -2.93 -5.77
CA SER A 213 -19.70 -3.99 -5.97
C SER A 213 -20.11 -4.63 -4.64
N SER A 214 -21.27 -5.33 -4.62
CA SER A 214 -21.66 -6.11 -3.46
C SER A 214 -20.59 -7.17 -3.11
N GLY A 215 -20.17 -7.20 -1.85
CA GLY A 215 -19.21 -8.19 -1.35
C GLY A 215 -17.75 -7.76 -1.37
N VAL A 216 -17.46 -6.46 -1.44
CA VAL A 216 -16.13 -5.92 -1.14
C VAL A 216 -15.90 -6.01 0.37
N ASP A 217 -14.80 -6.64 0.77
CA ASP A 217 -14.47 -6.91 2.17
C ASP A 217 -13.63 -5.79 2.79
N TRP A 218 -12.80 -5.11 1.98
CA TRP A 218 -11.96 -4.01 2.42
C TRP A 218 -11.79 -2.94 1.35
N ILE A 219 -11.58 -1.70 1.79
CA ILE A 219 -11.19 -0.56 0.95
C ILE A 219 -9.97 0.13 1.55
N HIS A 220 -9.08 0.59 0.69
CA HIS A 220 -7.98 1.48 1.02
C HIS A 220 -8.12 2.75 0.17
N THR A 221 -8.04 3.91 0.78
CA THR A 221 -8.01 5.20 0.09
C THR A 221 -6.79 6.00 0.51
N ASP A 222 -6.12 6.55 -0.48
CA ASP A 222 -5.00 7.47 -0.33
C ASP A 222 -5.08 8.44 -1.51
N VAL A 223 -5.98 9.41 -1.40
CA VAL A 223 -6.36 10.33 -2.48
C VAL A 223 -6.05 11.78 -2.14
N GLU A 224 -5.04 11.92 -1.31
CA GLU A 224 -4.42 13.20 -1.02
C GLU A 224 -5.46 14.25 -0.58
N GLY A 225 -6.17 13.93 0.52
CA GLY A 225 -7.11 14.83 1.18
C GLY A 225 -8.55 14.80 0.69
N TYR A 226 -8.92 13.93 -0.25
CA TYR A 226 -10.32 13.71 -0.64
C TYR A 226 -10.95 12.49 0.05
N ASP A 227 -10.21 11.80 0.89
CA ASP A 227 -10.60 10.56 1.58
C ASP A 227 -11.90 10.70 2.38
N CYS A 228 -12.05 11.80 3.09
CA CYS A 228 -13.27 12.10 3.83
C CYS A 228 -14.50 12.10 2.92
N ASN A 229 -14.46 12.85 1.82
CA ASN A 229 -15.56 12.96 0.87
C ASN A 229 -15.87 11.62 0.18
N LEU A 230 -14.85 10.84 -0.14
CA LEU A 230 -15.03 9.50 -0.70
C LEU A 230 -15.77 8.58 0.26
N ILE A 231 -15.30 8.47 1.49
CA ILE A 231 -15.85 7.53 2.48
C ILE A 231 -17.27 7.93 2.88
N LEU A 232 -17.53 9.23 3.09
CA LEU A 232 -18.87 9.75 3.36
C LEU A 232 -19.85 9.53 2.19
N GLY A 233 -19.33 9.46 0.96
CA GLY A 233 -20.13 9.21 -0.25
C GLY A 233 -20.48 7.73 -0.49
N ILE A 234 -19.97 6.80 0.31
CA ILE A 234 -20.28 5.37 0.16
C ILE A 234 -21.69 5.07 0.67
N ASP A 235 -22.51 4.45 -0.15
CA ASP A 235 -23.81 3.92 0.27
C ASP A 235 -23.61 2.95 1.44
N THR A 236 -24.36 3.09 2.51
CA THR A 236 -24.15 2.33 3.76
C THR A 236 -24.17 0.82 3.57
N GLU A 237 -24.98 0.31 2.64
CA GLU A 237 -25.05 -1.11 2.30
C GLU A 237 -23.85 -1.64 1.51
N LYS A 238 -23.05 -0.74 0.91
CA LYS A 238 -21.82 -1.08 0.18
C LYS A 238 -20.56 -0.92 1.02
N LEU A 239 -20.70 -0.33 2.20
CA LEU A 239 -19.58 -0.03 3.06
C LEU A 239 -18.90 -1.31 3.55
N PRO A 240 -17.62 -1.55 3.23
CA PRO A 240 -16.90 -2.75 3.66
C PRO A 240 -16.70 -2.75 5.19
N ASN A 241 -16.36 -3.93 5.73
CA ASN A 241 -16.14 -4.05 7.17
C ASN A 241 -14.75 -3.56 7.61
N LEU A 242 -13.83 -3.36 6.66
CA LEU A 242 -12.51 -2.81 6.93
C LEU A 242 -12.22 -1.68 5.94
N ILE A 243 -11.87 -0.52 6.49
CA ILE A 243 -11.51 0.69 5.76
C ILE A 243 -10.14 1.14 6.23
N ILE A 244 -9.24 1.42 5.30
CA ILE A 244 -7.98 2.12 5.56
C ILE A 244 -8.00 3.41 4.77
N PHE A 245 -7.67 4.52 5.40
CA PHE A 245 -7.65 5.82 4.73
C PHE A 245 -6.50 6.69 5.24
N GLU A 246 -5.97 7.53 4.36
CA GLU A 246 -5.04 8.56 4.75
C GLU A 246 -5.79 9.70 5.44
N TYR A 247 -5.24 10.18 6.58
CA TYR A 247 -5.84 11.30 7.32
C TYR A 247 -4.91 12.51 7.44
N GLU A 248 -3.66 12.41 7.04
CA GLU A 248 -2.67 13.48 7.17
C GLU A 248 -3.09 14.74 6.42
N ASN A 249 -3.63 14.56 5.21
CA ASN A 249 -4.08 15.65 4.35
C ASN A 249 -5.52 16.12 4.59
N LEU A 250 -6.22 15.54 5.59
CA LEU A 250 -7.54 16.01 6.01
C LEU A 250 -7.41 17.21 6.95
N THR A 251 -8.36 18.13 6.87
CA THR A 251 -8.51 19.16 7.91
C THR A 251 -8.99 18.55 9.22
N SER A 252 -8.78 19.25 10.34
CA SER A 252 -9.29 18.79 11.64
C SER A 252 -10.81 18.60 11.64
N GLU A 253 -11.55 19.43 10.91
CA GLU A 253 -13.01 19.31 10.77
C GLU A 253 -13.41 18.08 9.97
N GLU A 254 -12.76 17.82 8.82
CA GLU A 254 -12.98 16.62 8.01
C GLU A 254 -12.67 15.33 8.79
N ASN A 255 -11.57 15.33 9.56
CA ASN A 255 -11.21 14.22 10.41
C ASN A 255 -12.28 13.94 11.49
N GLU A 256 -12.80 14.99 12.14
CA GLU A 256 -13.82 14.84 13.18
C GLU A 256 -15.14 14.35 12.58
N ILE A 257 -15.56 14.89 11.44
CA ILE A 257 -16.78 14.46 10.73
C ILE A 257 -16.66 12.98 10.35
N LEU A 258 -15.55 12.58 9.70
CA LEU A 258 -15.36 11.20 9.28
C LEU A 258 -15.29 10.22 10.45
N LYS A 259 -14.59 10.60 11.51
CA LYS A 259 -14.52 9.83 12.75
C LYS A 259 -15.91 9.57 13.32
N ASN A 260 -16.71 10.64 13.53
CA ASN A 260 -18.04 10.53 14.11
C ASN A 260 -18.95 9.66 13.23
N HIS A 261 -18.90 9.84 11.90
CA HIS A 261 -19.67 9.04 10.96
C HIS A 261 -19.33 7.54 11.06
N LEU A 262 -18.05 7.19 11.06
CA LEU A 262 -17.63 5.79 11.15
C LEU A 262 -17.95 5.17 12.52
N GLU A 263 -17.78 5.92 13.61
CA GLU A 263 -18.14 5.46 14.96
C GLU A 263 -19.65 5.21 15.09
N GLU A 264 -20.50 6.05 14.53
CA GLU A 264 -21.96 5.88 14.47
C GLU A 264 -22.35 4.61 13.68
N LEU A 265 -21.59 4.26 12.65
CA LEU A 265 -21.78 3.03 11.87
C LEU A 265 -21.15 1.77 12.52
N GLY A 266 -20.63 1.90 13.74
CA GLY A 266 -20.10 0.80 14.54
C GLY A 266 -18.65 0.42 14.26
N PHE A 267 -17.88 1.30 13.62
CA PHE A 267 -16.44 1.09 13.42
C PHE A 267 -15.64 1.45 14.68
N ILE A 268 -14.54 0.73 14.89
CA ILE A 268 -13.45 1.12 15.80
C ILE A 268 -12.32 1.67 14.92
N LEU A 269 -11.80 2.84 15.31
CA LEU A 269 -10.74 3.51 14.58
C LEU A 269 -9.40 3.36 15.31
N ASN A 270 -8.35 3.08 14.54
CA ASN A 270 -6.98 3.01 15.02
C ASN A 270 -6.07 3.87 14.12
N TYR A 271 -5.67 5.01 14.63
CA TYR A 271 -4.80 5.97 13.92
C TYR A 271 -3.34 5.59 14.10
N LYS A 272 -2.60 5.48 13.01
CA LYS A 272 -1.18 5.14 12.98
C LYS A 272 -0.48 5.94 11.89
N GLN A 273 0.58 6.66 12.26
CA GLN A 273 1.35 7.51 11.36
C GLN A 273 0.45 8.43 10.53
N VAL A 274 0.29 8.16 9.24
CA VAL A 274 -0.52 8.94 8.30
C VAL A 274 -1.86 8.28 7.97
N SER A 275 -2.03 6.97 8.29
CA SER A 275 -3.21 6.18 7.94
C SER A 275 -4.07 5.83 9.17
N CYS A 276 -5.36 5.71 8.96
CA CYS A 276 -6.33 5.22 9.93
C CYS A 276 -6.92 3.88 9.46
N LEU A 277 -6.92 2.90 10.35
CA LEU A 277 -7.65 1.65 10.18
C LEU A 277 -8.98 1.74 10.90
N ALA A 278 -10.08 1.61 10.17
CA ALA A 278 -11.43 1.48 10.71
C ALA A 278 -11.95 0.06 10.47
N ILE A 279 -12.35 -0.63 11.53
CA ILE A 279 -12.91 -1.99 11.45
C ILE A 279 -14.25 -2.04 12.13
N ARG A 280 -15.26 -2.62 11.46
CA ARG A 280 -16.60 -2.77 12.01
C ARG A 280 -16.62 -3.90 13.06
N LYS A 281 -17.30 -3.63 14.19
CA LYS A 281 -17.49 -4.60 15.30
C LYS A 281 -18.34 -5.78 14.89
#